data_22114031b4860a22580bd25d081c9c1f
#
_entry.id   22114031b4860a22580bd25d081c9c1f
#
_cell.length_a   1.000
_cell.length_b   1.000
_cell.length_c   1.000
_cell.angle_alpha   90.00
_cell.angle_beta   90.00
_cell.angle_gamma   90.00
#
_symmetry.space_group_name_H-M   'P 1'
#
loop_
_entity.id
_entity.type
_entity.pdbx_description
1 polymer ?
#
loop_
_entity_poly.entity_id
_entity_poly.type
_entity_poly.pdbx_seq_one_letter_code
_entity_poly.pdbx_strand_id
1 'polypeptide(L)'
;MTNKVPNIRFKGFTDDWEQRKLLDCIQKITDFRGRTPKKLGMDWSEEGYLALSALNVKDGYIDFNQDVHYGNQELYDKWMTGNELHKGQVLFTTEAPMGNVAQVPDNQRYILSQRTIAFDVKDNLITENFLATVLRTPTVFADLTALSSGGTAKGVSQKSLASVEIRLPKNLKEQEKISDTFSNIDNLITLHQSKLTKLMKIKQSMLESMFV
;
A
#
# COMPACT_ATOMS: atom_id res chain seq x y z
N MET A 1 -10.07 28.23 -12.19
CA MET A 1 -10.02 27.19 -13.25
C MET A 1 -9.07 26.11 -12.73
N THR A 2 -9.56 24.93 -12.46
CA THR A 2 -8.70 23.81 -12.03
C THR A 2 -7.92 23.33 -13.24
N ASN A 3 -6.56 23.42 -13.18
CA ASN A 3 -5.71 22.88 -14.24
C ASN A 3 -6.04 21.38 -14.43
N LYS A 4 -6.49 21.04 -15.64
CA LYS A 4 -6.82 19.65 -16.01
C LYS A 4 -5.59 18.84 -16.39
N VAL A 5 -4.41 19.45 -16.42
CA VAL A 5 -3.13 18.82 -16.74
C VAL A 5 -2.10 19.16 -15.66
N PRO A 6 -1.17 18.25 -15.32
CA PRO A 6 -0.09 18.53 -14.38
C PRO A 6 0.93 19.54 -14.99
N ASN A 7 1.61 20.28 -14.12
CA ASN A 7 2.67 21.21 -14.53
C ASN A 7 3.89 20.49 -15.12
N ILE A 8 4.15 19.27 -14.68
CA ILE A 8 5.23 18.41 -15.19
C ILE A 8 4.57 17.20 -15.84
N ARG A 9 4.92 16.93 -17.09
CA ARG A 9 4.35 15.83 -17.87
C ARG A 9 5.36 15.23 -18.82
N PHE A 10 5.26 13.95 -19.08
CA PHE A 10 6.09 13.28 -20.09
C PHE A 10 5.71 13.76 -21.50
N LYS A 11 6.74 13.92 -22.34
CA LYS A 11 6.53 14.31 -23.75
C LYS A 11 5.71 13.24 -24.48
N GLY A 12 4.76 13.68 -25.30
CA GLY A 12 3.91 12.82 -26.12
C GLY A 12 2.51 12.54 -25.53
N PHE A 13 2.23 13.01 -24.31
CA PHE A 13 0.88 12.95 -23.72
C PHE A 13 0.26 14.36 -23.70
N THR A 14 -0.90 14.53 -24.29
CA THR A 14 -1.56 15.85 -24.45
C THR A 14 -2.97 15.89 -23.90
N ASP A 15 -3.63 14.74 -23.74
CA ASP A 15 -5.02 14.66 -23.31
C ASP A 15 -5.21 15.17 -21.87
N ASP A 16 -6.33 15.79 -21.60
CA ASP A 16 -6.71 16.21 -20.25
C ASP A 16 -6.81 15.00 -19.31
N TRP A 17 -6.31 15.17 -18.09
CA TRP A 17 -6.55 14.22 -17.02
C TRP A 17 -8.01 14.27 -16.58
N GLU A 18 -8.52 13.12 -16.12
CA GLU A 18 -9.84 13.00 -15.55
C GLU A 18 -9.78 13.15 -14.01
N GLN A 19 -10.88 13.68 -13.47
CA GLN A 19 -11.18 13.59 -12.04
C GLN A 19 -12.26 12.53 -11.86
N ARG A 20 -12.00 11.53 -11.01
CA ARG A 20 -12.92 10.43 -10.73
C ARG A 20 -12.96 10.15 -9.23
N LYS A 21 -14.07 9.64 -8.74
CA LYS A 21 -14.11 9.06 -7.41
C LYS A 21 -13.21 7.82 -7.36
N LEU A 22 -12.48 7.65 -6.27
CA LEU A 22 -11.58 6.52 -6.08
C LEU A 22 -12.28 5.19 -6.34
N LEU A 23 -13.45 4.97 -5.73
CA LEU A 23 -14.16 3.71 -5.84
C LEU A 23 -14.76 3.44 -7.23
N ASP A 24 -14.90 4.46 -8.07
CA ASP A 24 -15.29 4.24 -9.48
C ASP A 24 -14.22 3.50 -10.28
N CYS A 25 -12.96 3.57 -9.81
CA CYS A 25 -11.82 2.89 -10.40
C CYS A 25 -11.56 1.50 -9.80
N ILE A 26 -12.27 1.14 -8.73
CA ILE A 26 -12.10 -0.12 -8.01
C ILE A 26 -13.19 -1.12 -8.41
N GLN A 27 -12.79 -2.35 -8.71
CA GLN A 27 -13.70 -3.44 -9.03
C GLN A 27 -14.18 -4.16 -7.77
N LYS A 28 -13.26 -4.40 -6.82
CA LYS A 28 -13.54 -5.08 -5.55
C LYS A 28 -12.66 -4.55 -4.44
N ILE A 29 -13.21 -4.50 -3.25
CA ILE A 29 -12.45 -4.26 -2.00
C ILE A 29 -12.52 -5.53 -1.18
N THR A 30 -11.36 -6.11 -0.87
CA THR A 30 -11.26 -7.17 0.12
C THR A 30 -10.98 -6.54 1.47
N ASP A 31 -11.90 -6.73 2.41
CA ASP A 31 -11.89 -6.12 3.74
C ASP A 31 -12.32 -7.14 4.81
N PHE A 32 -11.40 -7.50 5.67
CA PHE A 32 -11.65 -8.48 6.74
C PHE A 32 -11.72 -7.83 8.13
N ARG A 33 -12.15 -6.58 8.20
CA ARG A 33 -12.34 -5.91 9.50
C ARG A 33 -13.22 -6.73 10.45
N GLY A 34 -12.71 -6.87 11.68
CA GLY A 34 -13.39 -7.65 12.72
C GLY A 34 -13.24 -9.16 12.60
N ARG A 35 -12.57 -9.70 11.57
CA ARG A 35 -12.20 -11.12 11.49
C ARG A 35 -10.97 -11.36 12.36
N THR A 36 -11.00 -12.39 13.19
CA THR A 36 -9.87 -12.86 14.00
C THR A 36 -9.80 -14.37 13.95
N PRO A 37 -8.61 -14.99 14.13
CA PRO A 37 -8.52 -16.46 14.21
C PRO A 37 -9.47 -17.05 15.25
N LYS A 38 -9.56 -16.41 16.42
CA LYS A 38 -10.47 -16.85 17.51
C LYS A 38 -11.95 -16.90 17.09
N LYS A 39 -12.41 -15.95 16.27
CA LYS A 39 -13.78 -15.98 15.72
C LYS A 39 -14.02 -17.12 14.74
N LEU A 40 -12.94 -17.69 14.19
CA LEU A 40 -13.00 -18.88 13.34
C LEU A 40 -12.75 -20.17 14.14
N GLY A 41 -12.61 -20.08 15.48
CA GLY A 41 -12.30 -21.22 16.35
C GLY A 41 -10.84 -21.67 16.24
N MET A 42 -9.92 -20.77 15.85
CA MET A 42 -8.52 -21.05 15.55
C MET A 42 -7.61 -20.04 16.24
N ASP A 43 -6.31 -20.29 16.19
CA ASP A 43 -5.26 -19.37 16.64
C ASP A 43 -4.21 -19.16 15.55
N TRP A 44 -3.35 -18.15 15.74
CA TRP A 44 -2.16 -17.98 14.94
C TRP A 44 -1.20 -19.16 15.15
N SER A 45 -0.38 -19.43 14.16
CA SER A 45 0.64 -20.49 14.18
C SER A 45 2.05 -19.89 14.24
N GLU A 46 3.04 -20.72 14.59
CA GLU A 46 4.45 -20.31 14.63
C GLU A 46 5.03 -20.11 13.22
N GLU A 47 4.47 -20.81 12.24
CA GLU A 47 4.88 -20.78 10.83
C GLU A 47 3.68 -20.89 9.89
N GLY A 48 3.90 -20.64 8.61
CA GLY A 48 2.88 -20.75 7.56
C GLY A 48 2.76 -19.48 6.72
N TYR A 49 1.53 -19.04 6.48
CA TYR A 49 1.23 -17.86 5.68
C TYR A 49 1.26 -16.60 6.52
N LEU A 50 2.15 -15.67 6.16
CA LEU A 50 2.29 -14.40 6.89
C LEU A 50 1.02 -13.55 6.76
N ALA A 51 0.58 -13.00 7.88
CA ALA A 51 -0.53 -12.07 7.94
C ALA A 51 -0.03 -10.63 7.72
N LEU A 52 -0.54 -9.96 6.69
CA LEU A 52 -0.24 -8.57 6.38
C LEU A 52 -1.23 -7.66 7.12
N SER A 53 -0.78 -7.09 8.22
CA SER A 53 -1.52 -6.17 9.07
C SER A 53 -1.21 -4.71 8.73
N ALA A 54 -1.93 -3.78 9.35
CA ALA A 54 -1.61 -2.35 9.22
C ALA A 54 -0.21 -1.99 9.76
N LEU A 55 0.40 -2.82 10.60
CA LEU A 55 1.74 -2.61 11.12
C LEU A 55 2.83 -3.08 10.14
N ASN A 56 2.56 -4.09 9.32
CA ASN A 56 3.47 -4.55 8.26
C ASN A 56 3.44 -3.63 7.04
N VAL A 57 2.25 -3.12 6.68
CA VAL A 57 2.09 -2.24 5.52
C VAL A 57 2.62 -0.86 5.85
N LYS A 58 3.71 -0.48 5.20
CA LYS A 58 4.37 0.82 5.30
C LYS A 58 4.09 1.64 4.03
N ASP A 59 4.52 2.88 4.01
CA ASP A 59 4.42 3.69 2.81
C ASP A 59 5.43 3.22 1.75
N GLY A 60 4.91 2.54 0.73
CA GLY A 60 5.65 2.02 -0.41
C GLY A 60 6.27 0.63 -0.23
N TYR A 61 6.20 -0.01 0.93
CA TYR A 61 6.79 -1.35 1.14
C TYR A 61 6.10 -2.15 2.23
N ILE A 62 6.41 -3.44 2.31
CA ILE A 62 6.00 -4.34 3.39
C ILE A 62 7.19 -4.59 4.32
N ASP A 63 7.01 -4.33 5.61
CA ASP A 63 7.99 -4.69 6.66
C ASP A 63 7.68 -6.09 7.19
N PHE A 64 8.44 -7.07 6.74
CA PHE A 64 8.26 -8.47 7.11
C PHE A 64 8.73 -8.80 8.54
N ASN A 65 9.39 -7.87 9.22
CA ASN A 65 9.93 -8.09 10.57
C ASN A 65 9.04 -7.49 11.67
N GLN A 66 7.98 -6.78 11.30
CA GLN A 66 7.08 -6.14 12.24
C GLN A 66 5.75 -6.88 12.33
N ASP A 67 5.21 -7.05 13.57
CA ASP A 67 3.90 -7.66 13.81
C ASP A 67 3.73 -9.02 13.11
N VAL A 68 4.73 -9.90 13.29
CA VAL A 68 4.81 -11.17 12.57
C VAL A 68 3.82 -12.18 13.17
N HIS A 69 2.80 -12.52 12.40
CA HIS A 69 1.83 -13.57 12.70
C HIS A 69 1.67 -14.46 11.49
N TYR A 70 1.56 -15.77 11.73
CA TYR A 70 1.35 -16.75 10.66
C TYR A 70 0.03 -17.49 10.85
N GLY A 71 -0.59 -17.85 9.75
CA GLY A 71 -1.69 -18.81 9.75
C GLY A 71 -1.31 -20.10 9.04
N ASN A 72 -1.70 -21.23 9.60
CA ASN A 72 -1.54 -22.52 8.95
C ASN A 72 -2.46 -22.65 7.72
N GLN A 73 -2.36 -23.77 6.99
CA GLN A 73 -3.15 -24.00 5.78
C GLN A 73 -4.66 -23.91 6.06
N GLU A 74 -5.14 -24.49 7.16
CA GLU A 74 -6.57 -24.48 7.49
C GLU A 74 -7.09 -23.05 7.75
N LEU A 75 -6.32 -22.24 8.49
CA LEU A 75 -6.66 -20.83 8.73
C LEU A 75 -6.64 -20.05 7.42
N TYR A 76 -5.63 -20.28 6.57
CA TYR A 76 -5.54 -19.62 5.27
C TYR A 76 -6.78 -19.93 4.41
N ASP A 77 -7.15 -21.21 4.30
CA ASP A 77 -8.28 -21.62 3.48
C ASP A 77 -9.62 -21.03 4.00
N LYS A 78 -9.84 -21.06 5.32
CA LYS A 78 -11.04 -20.42 5.92
C LYS A 78 -11.06 -18.92 5.77
N TRP A 79 -9.89 -18.28 5.69
CA TRP A 79 -9.79 -16.83 5.70
C TRP A 79 -9.77 -16.21 4.31
N MET A 80 -9.00 -16.79 3.40
CA MET A 80 -8.62 -16.18 2.13
C MET A 80 -9.31 -16.78 0.90
N THR A 81 -9.93 -17.98 0.99
CA THR A 81 -10.54 -18.63 -0.18
C THR A 81 -11.45 -17.69 -0.96
N GLY A 82 -11.16 -17.53 -2.25
CA GLY A 82 -11.86 -16.61 -3.16
C GLY A 82 -11.49 -15.12 -2.97
N ASN A 83 -10.45 -14.84 -2.15
CA ASN A 83 -9.92 -13.50 -1.91
C ASN A 83 -8.39 -13.52 -1.81
N GLU A 84 -7.76 -14.46 -2.48
CA GLU A 84 -6.31 -14.61 -2.50
C GLU A 84 -5.66 -13.33 -3.04
N LEU A 85 -4.59 -12.92 -2.39
CA LEU A 85 -3.82 -11.77 -2.84
C LEU A 85 -2.93 -12.16 -4.02
N HIS A 86 -2.73 -11.25 -4.95
CA HIS A 86 -1.82 -11.43 -6.08
C HIS A 86 -0.71 -10.36 -6.08
N LYS A 87 0.41 -10.68 -6.71
CA LYS A 87 1.52 -9.75 -6.84
C LYS A 87 1.07 -8.43 -7.50
N GLY A 88 1.47 -7.31 -6.92
CA GLY A 88 1.12 -5.97 -7.42
C GLY A 88 -0.18 -5.42 -6.83
N GLN A 89 -1.05 -6.26 -6.28
CA GLN A 89 -2.31 -5.83 -5.69
C GLN A 89 -2.08 -4.78 -4.61
N VAL A 90 -2.87 -3.71 -4.65
CA VAL A 90 -2.68 -2.55 -3.76
C VAL A 90 -3.30 -2.81 -2.40
N LEU A 91 -2.48 -2.69 -1.37
CA LEU A 91 -2.86 -2.74 0.03
C LEU A 91 -2.94 -1.33 0.61
N PHE A 92 -3.97 -1.09 1.40
CA PHE A 92 -4.20 0.20 2.05
C PHE A 92 -4.56 0.00 3.53
N THR A 93 -3.92 0.75 4.43
CA THR A 93 -4.24 0.69 5.86
C THR A 93 -5.37 1.64 6.21
N THR A 94 -6.42 1.13 6.84
CA THR A 94 -7.61 1.90 7.19
C THR A 94 -7.50 2.60 8.53
N GLU A 95 -6.67 2.09 9.43
CA GLU A 95 -6.42 2.68 10.77
C GLU A 95 -5.13 2.13 11.40
N ALA A 96 -4.56 2.84 12.35
CA ALA A 96 -3.47 2.48 13.25
C ALA A 96 -2.21 1.83 12.62
N PRO A 97 -1.52 2.49 11.68
CA PRO A 97 -1.76 3.82 11.12
C PRO A 97 -2.72 3.80 9.92
N MET A 98 -3.42 4.90 9.68
CA MET A 98 -4.24 5.11 8.49
C MET A 98 -3.37 5.66 7.35
N GLY A 99 -3.65 5.21 6.13
CA GLY A 99 -3.15 5.84 4.90
C GLY A 99 -1.83 5.31 4.37
N ASN A 100 -1.24 4.27 4.98
CA ASN A 100 -0.11 3.58 4.36
C ASN A 100 -0.59 2.78 3.16
N VAL A 101 0.22 2.79 2.11
CA VAL A 101 -0.03 2.10 0.84
C VAL A 101 1.19 1.29 0.46
N ALA A 102 1.00 0.02 0.17
CA ALA A 102 2.02 -0.85 -0.40
C ALA A 102 1.41 -1.79 -1.43
N GLN A 103 2.23 -2.49 -2.17
CA GLN A 103 1.78 -3.55 -3.07
C GLN A 103 2.26 -4.91 -2.59
N VAL A 104 1.49 -5.94 -2.85
CA VAL A 104 1.90 -7.32 -2.62
C VAL A 104 3.18 -7.59 -3.41
N PRO A 105 4.30 -7.97 -2.76
CA PRO A 105 5.62 -7.90 -3.39
C PRO A 105 5.91 -9.02 -4.37
N ASP A 106 5.28 -10.18 -4.18
CA ASP A 106 5.56 -11.40 -4.93
C ASP A 106 4.33 -12.31 -5.05
N ASN A 107 4.53 -13.52 -5.55
CA ASN A 107 3.47 -14.53 -5.73
C ASN A 107 3.32 -15.47 -4.51
N GLN A 108 3.90 -15.15 -3.36
CA GLN A 108 3.65 -15.92 -2.15
C GLN A 108 2.23 -15.68 -1.65
N ARG A 109 1.74 -16.62 -0.87
CA ARG A 109 0.42 -16.52 -0.26
C ARG A 109 0.51 -15.76 1.05
N TYR A 110 -0.34 -14.77 1.21
CA TYR A 110 -0.44 -13.93 2.41
C TYR A 110 -1.86 -13.92 2.94
N ILE A 111 -2.01 -13.79 4.24
CA ILE A 111 -3.31 -13.54 4.87
C ILE A 111 -3.49 -12.02 4.96
N LEU A 112 -4.57 -11.48 4.38
CA LEU A 112 -4.94 -10.09 4.61
C LEU A 112 -5.53 -9.95 6.00
N SER A 113 -4.81 -9.26 6.90
CA SER A 113 -5.22 -9.11 8.28
C SER A 113 -6.12 -7.88 8.49
N GLN A 114 -6.51 -7.64 9.74
CA GLN A 114 -7.37 -6.53 10.10
C GLN A 114 -6.71 -5.17 9.82
N ARG A 115 -7.54 -4.15 9.61
CA ARG A 115 -7.14 -2.75 9.36
C ARG A 115 -6.34 -2.52 8.09
N THR A 116 -6.18 -3.57 7.29
CA THR A 116 -5.64 -3.50 5.94
C THR A 116 -6.72 -3.99 4.97
N ILE A 117 -6.91 -3.28 3.89
CA ILE A 117 -7.79 -3.68 2.79
C ILE A 117 -6.96 -3.86 1.52
N ALA A 118 -7.45 -4.69 0.61
CA ALA A 118 -6.86 -4.86 -0.71
C ALA A 118 -7.83 -4.38 -1.78
N PHE A 119 -7.29 -3.70 -2.80
CA PHE A 119 -8.04 -3.21 -3.93
C PHE A 119 -7.78 -4.06 -5.17
N ASP A 120 -8.84 -4.53 -5.80
CA ASP A 120 -8.82 -5.00 -7.18
C ASP A 120 -9.27 -3.84 -8.08
N VAL A 121 -8.45 -3.46 -9.04
CA VAL A 121 -8.69 -2.30 -9.90
C VAL A 121 -9.56 -2.67 -11.12
N LYS A 122 -10.17 -1.68 -11.74
CA LYS A 122 -10.72 -1.80 -13.09
C LYS A 122 -9.62 -1.53 -14.10
N ASP A 123 -9.01 -2.56 -14.65
CA ASP A 123 -7.80 -2.50 -15.50
C ASP A 123 -7.94 -1.60 -16.73
N ASN A 124 -9.18 -1.37 -17.17
CA ASN A 124 -9.46 -0.47 -18.29
C ASN A 124 -9.47 1.02 -17.89
N LEU A 125 -9.38 1.34 -16.60
CA LEU A 125 -9.41 2.71 -16.07
C LEU A 125 -8.12 3.11 -15.36
N ILE A 126 -7.58 2.22 -14.55
CA ILE A 126 -6.41 2.51 -13.70
C ILE A 126 -5.53 1.27 -13.56
N THR A 127 -4.20 1.47 -13.56
CA THR A 127 -3.26 0.40 -13.25
C THR A 127 -3.03 0.32 -11.74
N GLU A 128 -2.69 -0.88 -11.21
CA GLU A 128 -2.37 -1.07 -9.80
C GLU A 128 -1.20 -0.17 -9.35
N ASN A 129 -0.15 -0.09 -10.18
CA ASN A 129 1.00 0.76 -9.91
C ASN A 129 0.63 2.24 -9.80
N PHE A 130 -0.26 2.71 -10.68
CA PHE A 130 -0.72 4.10 -10.62
C PHE A 130 -1.63 4.33 -9.42
N LEU A 131 -2.51 3.38 -9.07
CA LEU A 131 -3.32 3.46 -7.86
C LEU A 131 -2.44 3.57 -6.62
N ALA A 132 -1.43 2.70 -6.49
CA ALA A 132 -0.48 2.77 -5.38
C ALA A 132 0.24 4.12 -5.31
N THR A 133 0.63 4.68 -6.47
CA THR A 133 1.30 5.98 -6.56
C THR A 133 0.37 7.13 -6.16
N VAL A 134 -0.84 7.19 -6.71
CA VAL A 134 -1.75 8.32 -6.47
C VAL A 134 -2.28 8.35 -5.03
N LEU A 135 -2.50 7.20 -4.41
CA LEU A 135 -2.93 7.10 -3.01
C LEU A 135 -1.87 7.63 -2.03
N ARG A 136 -0.60 7.61 -2.40
CA ARG A 136 0.52 8.13 -1.61
C ARG A 136 0.74 9.64 -1.80
N THR A 137 -0.01 10.29 -2.68
CA THR A 137 0.13 11.74 -2.89
C THR A 137 -0.32 12.54 -1.68
N PRO A 138 0.35 13.67 -1.36
CA PRO A 138 -0.04 14.54 -0.24
C PRO A 138 -1.50 15.01 -0.32
N THR A 139 -2.02 15.25 -1.53
CA THR A 139 -3.40 15.69 -1.74
C THR A 139 -4.39 14.61 -1.30
N VAL A 140 -4.22 13.37 -1.79
CA VAL A 140 -5.12 12.26 -1.42
C VAL A 140 -5.00 11.94 0.06
N PHE A 141 -3.79 11.98 0.62
CA PHE A 141 -3.59 11.78 2.06
C PHE A 141 -4.28 12.86 2.90
N ALA A 142 -4.24 14.13 2.47
CA ALA A 142 -4.95 15.22 3.14
C ALA A 142 -6.47 15.02 3.10
N ASP A 143 -7.02 14.63 1.94
CA ASP A 143 -8.45 14.33 1.79
C ASP A 143 -8.88 13.15 2.69
N LEU A 144 -8.10 12.07 2.71
CA LEU A 144 -8.31 10.92 3.60
C LEU A 144 -8.29 11.35 5.08
N THR A 145 -7.35 12.20 5.45
CA THR A 145 -7.21 12.72 6.81
C THR A 145 -8.42 13.57 7.20
N ALA A 146 -8.91 14.41 6.30
CA ALA A 146 -10.10 15.23 6.52
C ALA A 146 -11.38 14.38 6.66
N LEU A 147 -11.46 13.25 5.95
CA LEU A 147 -12.59 12.32 5.99
C LEU A 147 -12.47 11.26 7.10
N SER A 148 -11.33 11.22 7.80
CA SER A 148 -11.11 10.26 8.87
C SER A 148 -11.91 10.62 10.12
N SER A 149 -12.30 9.60 10.87
CA SER A 149 -12.97 9.73 12.17
C SER A 149 -12.21 8.96 13.24
N GLY A 150 -12.44 9.34 14.49
CA GLY A 150 -11.79 8.74 15.67
C GLY A 150 -10.93 9.75 16.43
N GLY A 151 -10.74 9.51 17.71
CA GLY A 151 -9.93 10.36 18.59
C GLY A 151 -8.44 10.03 18.50
N THR A 152 -8.00 9.06 19.30
CA THR A 152 -6.58 8.67 19.39
C THR A 152 -6.10 7.90 18.15
N ALA A 153 -6.96 7.04 17.57
CA ALA A 153 -6.67 6.34 16.31
C ALA A 153 -7.64 6.83 15.24
N LYS A 154 -7.11 7.58 14.26
CA LYS A 154 -7.88 7.99 13.10
C LYS A 154 -8.07 6.81 12.17
N GLY A 155 -9.29 6.66 11.63
CA GLY A 155 -9.61 5.61 10.69
C GLY A 155 -10.49 6.08 9.55
N VAL A 156 -10.40 5.41 8.41
CA VAL A 156 -11.18 5.69 7.21
C VAL A 156 -12.15 4.55 6.96
N SER A 157 -13.42 4.89 6.82
CA SER A 157 -14.48 3.95 6.43
C SER A 157 -14.54 3.77 4.92
N GLN A 158 -15.17 2.69 4.44
CA GLN A 158 -15.46 2.54 3.01
C GLN A 158 -16.33 3.70 2.48
N LYS A 159 -17.25 4.22 3.30
CA LYS A 159 -18.07 5.39 2.95
C LYS A 159 -17.20 6.63 2.74
N SER A 160 -16.18 6.83 3.57
CA SER A 160 -15.22 7.92 3.41
C SER A 160 -14.38 7.74 2.15
N LEU A 161 -13.91 6.52 1.85
CA LEU A 161 -13.18 6.21 0.61
C LEU A 161 -14.02 6.50 -0.64
N ALA A 162 -15.33 6.30 -0.61
CA ALA A 162 -16.24 6.63 -1.71
C ALA A 162 -16.33 8.13 -2.02
N SER A 163 -15.92 8.98 -1.08
CA SER A 163 -15.90 10.44 -1.25
C SER A 163 -14.56 10.98 -1.74
N VAL A 164 -13.51 10.16 -1.73
CA VAL A 164 -12.18 10.55 -2.21
C VAL A 164 -12.19 10.69 -3.73
N GLU A 165 -11.64 11.78 -4.22
CA GLU A 165 -11.47 12.02 -5.65
C GLU A 165 -9.98 11.95 -6.01
N ILE A 166 -9.69 11.29 -7.12
CA ILE A 166 -8.35 11.18 -7.67
C ILE A 166 -8.30 11.76 -9.07
N ARG A 167 -7.14 12.27 -9.45
CA ARG A 167 -6.88 12.70 -10.83
C ARG A 167 -5.97 11.69 -11.50
N LEU A 168 -6.32 11.28 -12.70
CA LEU A 168 -5.59 10.27 -13.45
C LEU A 168 -5.59 10.58 -14.95
N PRO A 169 -4.50 10.26 -15.66
CA PRO A 169 -4.50 10.28 -17.11
C PRO A 169 -5.41 9.17 -17.65
N LYS A 170 -6.13 9.44 -18.73
CA LYS A 170 -6.92 8.43 -19.45
C LYS A 170 -6.08 7.35 -20.09
N ASN A 171 -4.87 7.70 -20.46
CA ASN A 171 -3.93 6.80 -21.12
C ASN A 171 -3.18 5.95 -20.10
N LEU A 172 -3.41 4.64 -20.09
CA LEU A 172 -2.77 3.70 -19.17
C LEU A 172 -1.24 3.68 -19.30
N LYS A 173 -0.70 3.92 -20.52
CA LYS A 173 0.76 4.02 -20.71
C LYS A 173 1.35 5.26 -20.01
N GLU A 174 0.59 6.33 -19.91
CA GLU A 174 1.01 7.50 -19.13
C GLU A 174 1.00 7.17 -17.63
N GLN A 175 -0.03 6.46 -17.16
CA GLN A 175 -0.10 5.99 -15.77
C GLN A 175 1.11 5.11 -15.43
N GLU A 176 1.41 4.11 -16.26
CA GLU A 176 2.58 3.23 -16.08
C GLU A 176 3.88 4.04 -16.02
N LYS A 177 4.09 4.96 -16.97
CA LYS A 177 5.33 5.76 -17.02
C LYS A 177 5.51 6.65 -15.79
N ILE A 178 4.42 7.18 -15.23
CA ILE A 178 4.43 7.95 -13.99
C ILE A 178 4.83 7.01 -12.83
N SER A 179 4.16 5.89 -12.70
CA SER A 179 4.38 4.93 -11.62
C SER A 179 5.80 4.36 -11.63
N ASP A 180 6.31 3.98 -12.79
CA ASP A 180 7.68 3.48 -12.96
C ASP A 180 8.71 4.53 -12.52
N THR A 181 8.45 5.81 -12.83
CA THR A 181 9.35 6.88 -12.42
C THR A 181 9.42 7.01 -10.90
N PHE A 182 8.27 7.00 -10.21
CA PHE A 182 8.24 7.06 -8.74
C PHE A 182 8.81 5.79 -8.11
N SER A 183 8.49 4.62 -8.64
CA SER A 183 9.07 3.34 -8.19
C SER A 183 10.60 3.33 -8.31
N ASN A 184 11.14 3.84 -9.41
CA ASN A 184 12.59 3.95 -9.59
C ASN A 184 13.22 4.91 -8.57
N ILE A 185 12.56 6.03 -8.27
CA ILE A 185 13.01 6.98 -7.23
C ILE A 185 12.98 6.32 -5.85
N ASP A 186 11.90 5.61 -5.49
CA ASP A 186 11.79 4.89 -4.22
C ASP A 186 12.89 3.83 -4.08
N ASN A 187 13.18 3.09 -5.15
CA ASN A 187 14.27 2.11 -5.18
C ASN A 187 15.64 2.76 -4.96
N LEU A 188 15.90 3.90 -5.59
CA LEU A 188 17.15 4.66 -5.38
C LEU A 188 17.27 5.17 -3.96
N ILE A 189 16.19 5.70 -3.38
CA ILE A 189 16.15 6.14 -1.97
C ILE A 189 16.51 4.97 -1.06
N THR A 190 15.87 3.81 -1.22
CA THR A 190 16.10 2.61 -0.42
C THR A 190 17.55 2.12 -0.53
N LEU A 191 18.11 2.09 -1.74
CA LEU A 191 19.50 1.71 -1.98
C LEU A 191 20.48 2.64 -1.27
N HIS A 192 20.26 3.97 -1.37
CA HIS A 192 21.12 4.95 -0.71
C HIS A 192 21.01 4.90 0.82
N GLN A 193 19.81 4.69 1.36
CA GLN A 193 19.62 4.48 2.81
C GLN A 193 20.35 3.23 3.32
N SER A 194 20.27 2.12 2.58
CA SER A 194 21.01 0.88 2.90
C SER A 194 22.53 1.11 2.88
N LYS A 195 23.03 1.82 1.84
CA LYS A 195 24.45 2.17 1.75
C LYS A 195 24.89 3.07 2.91
N LEU A 196 24.10 4.07 3.26
CA LEU A 196 24.39 4.96 4.40
C LEU A 196 24.47 4.16 5.70
N THR A 197 23.50 3.28 5.96
CA THR A 197 23.48 2.42 7.16
C THR A 197 24.75 1.53 7.24
N LYS A 198 25.16 0.94 6.12
CA LYS A 198 26.42 0.15 6.08
C LYS A 198 27.65 0.99 6.38
N LEU A 199 27.75 2.19 5.80
CA LEU A 199 28.86 3.11 6.06
C LEU A 199 28.91 3.57 7.52
N MET A 200 27.75 3.83 8.13
CA MET A 200 27.67 4.17 9.55
C MET A 200 28.17 3.03 10.45
N LYS A 201 27.79 1.77 10.14
CA LYS A 201 28.29 0.60 10.86
C LYS A 201 29.82 0.43 10.72
N ILE A 202 30.35 0.61 9.51
CA ILE A 202 31.80 0.55 9.26
C ILE A 202 32.50 1.65 10.06
N LYS A 203 32.01 2.90 9.99
CA LYS A 203 32.57 4.02 10.78
C LYS A 203 32.59 3.68 12.28
N GLN A 204 31.49 3.19 12.81
CA GLN A 204 31.38 2.81 14.22
C GLN A 204 32.41 1.75 14.59
N SER A 205 32.49 0.65 13.82
CA SER A 205 33.46 -0.43 14.05
C SER A 205 34.93 0.07 13.99
N MET A 206 35.24 0.96 13.06
CA MET A 206 36.58 1.54 12.97
C MET A 206 36.89 2.43 14.19
N LEU A 207 35.95 3.24 14.65
CA LEU A 207 36.15 4.05 15.86
C LEU A 207 36.38 3.17 17.07
N GLU A 208 35.60 2.12 17.25
CA GLU A 208 35.78 1.13 18.35
C GLU A 208 37.14 0.43 18.28
N SER A 209 37.63 0.14 17.06
CA SER A 209 38.89 -0.59 16.89
C SER A 209 40.14 0.31 16.95
N MET A 210 40.03 1.58 16.64
CA MET A 210 41.17 2.51 16.58
C MET A 210 41.41 3.29 17.88
N PHE A 211 40.42 3.36 18.75
CA PHE A 211 40.47 4.17 19.98
C PHE A 211 40.21 3.32 21.26
N VAL A 212 40.62 2.06 21.24
CA VAL A 212 40.66 1.15 22.42
C VAL A 212 41.81 1.47 23.32
#